data_e9ca664c83e99aaa18215035af0e45e1
#
_entry.id   e9ca664c83e99aaa18215035af0e45e1
#
_cell.length_a   1.000
_cell.length_b   1.000
_cell.length_c   1.000
_cell.angle_alpha   90.00
_cell.angle_beta   90.00
_cell.angle_gamma   90.00
#
_symmetry.space_group_name_H-M   'P 1'
#
loop_
_entity.id
_entity.type
_entity.pdbx_description
1 polymer ?
#
loop_
_entity_poly.entity_id
_entity_poly.type
_entity_poly.pdbx_seq_one_letter_code
_entity_poly.pdbx_strand_id
1 'polypeptide(L)'
;FGTRRVFISAVSFFILGSLLCALSTSLPMLVASRVLQGIGGAMMMPVARLSVLRAYPRTELVAVLNFISIPGLVGPVVGPLLGGWLVTYATWHWIFLINIPIGLIGILYAYHIMPDFTAPRRPFDWMGFFLFGLSLVSFSSGLEVFGDRVGPDFLPPVLLISGIALLGLYIRHARRHPSPLIRLSVFRTRTFSVGIGGNIVSRLGTGCVPFLMPLMLQVGLGYPALVAGAMMAPTAIGSITAKTFAMKILNRFGYRVTLTGVTVCIG
;
A
#
# COMPACT_ATOMS: atom_id res chain seq x y z
N PHE A 1 -9.03 -20.31 6.21
CA PHE A 1 -8.63 -20.37 4.80
C PHE A 1 -7.11 -20.48 4.72
N GLY A 2 -6.59 -21.23 3.71
CA GLY A 2 -5.15 -21.35 3.47
C GLY A 2 -4.54 -20.10 2.82
N THR A 3 -3.26 -19.81 3.08
CA THR A 3 -2.59 -18.61 2.53
C THR A 3 -2.56 -18.62 1.01
N ARG A 4 -2.29 -19.77 0.38
CA ARG A 4 -2.28 -19.92 -1.07
C ARG A 4 -3.64 -19.63 -1.69
N ARG A 5 -4.72 -20.20 -1.13
CA ARG A 5 -6.08 -19.99 -1.64
C ARG A 5 -6.50 -18.53 -1.53
N VAL A 6 -6.22 -17.89 -0.39
CA VAL A 6 -6.53 -16.47 -0.19
C VAL A 6 -5.73 -15.58 -1.15
N PHE A 7 -4.45 -15.90 -1.39
CA PHE A 7 -3.62 -15.14 -2.33
C PHE A 7 -4.15 -15.26 -3.77
N ILE A 8 -4.45 -16.49 -4.22
CA ILE A 8 -5.00 -16.71 -5.56
C ILE A 8 -6.35 -16.00 -5.73
N SER A 9 -7.24 -16.08 -4.73
CA SER A 9 -8.51 -15.34 -4.76
C SER A 9 -8.28 -13.82 -4.83
N ALA A 10 -7.34 -13.29 -4.06
CA ALA A 10 -7.00 -11.87 -4.08
C ALA A 10 -6.50 -11.39 -5.46
N VAL A 11 -5.59 -12.16 -6.08
CA VAL A 11 -5.10 -11.86 -7.42
C VAL A 11 -6.23 -11.99 -8.46
N SER A 12 -7.10 -13.00 -8.32
CA SER A 12 -8.26 -13.16 -9.22
C SER A 12 -9.24 -11.99 -9.14
N PHE A 13 -9.57 -11.51 -7.93
CA PHE A 13 -10.38 -10.29 -7.76
C PHE A 13 -9.69 -9.06 -8.36
N PHE A 14 -8.38 -8.94 -8.20
CA PHE A 14 -7.61 -7.84 -8.78
C PHE A 14 -7.62 -7.87 -10.32
N ILE A 15 -7.43 -9.04 -10.94
CA ILE A 15 -7.49 -9.21 -12.40
C ILE A 15 -8.89 -8.92 -12.93
N LEU A 16 -9.92 -9.46 -12.27
CA LEU A 16 -11.31 -9.20 -12.64
C LEU A 16 -11.64 -7.72 -12.55
N GLY A 17 -11.25 -7.05 -11.46
CA GLY A 17 -11.38 -5.61 -11.32
C GLY A 17 -10.63 -4.84 -12.40
N SER A 18 -9.41 -5.26 -12.75
CA SER A 18 -8.63 -4.67 -13.84
C SER A 18 -9.32 -4.83 -15.20
N LEU A 19 -9.86 -6.01 -15.50
CA LEU A 19 -10.61 -6.25 -16.72
C LEU A 19 -11.85 -5.35 -16.80
N LEU A 20 -12.63 -5.26 -15.72
CA LEU A 20 -13.80 -4.39 -15.65
C LEU A 20 -13.43 -2.90 -15.76
N CYS A 21 -12.29 -2.47 -15.19
CA CYS A 21 -11.77 -1.11 -15.39
C CYS A 21 -11.43 -0.86 -16.87
N ALA A 22 -10.78 -1.82 -17.52
CA ALA A 22 -10.44 -1.71 -18.95
C ALA A 22 -11.67 -1.69 -19.87
N LEU A 23 -12.78 -2.30 -19.46
CA LEU A 23 -14.04 -2.30 -20.19
C LEU A 23 -14.99 -1.18 -19.78
N SER A 24 -14.60 -0.31 -18.86
CA SER A 24 -15.47 0.74 -18.34
C SER A 24 -15.73 1.83 -19.38
N THR A 25 -17.01 2.14 -19.59
CA THR A 25 -17.48 3.19 -20.49
C THR A 25 -18.01 4.41 -19.75
N SER A 26 -18.12 4.35 -18.43
CA SER A 26 -18.62 5.44 -17.59
C SER A 26 -17.82 5.56 -16.28
N LEU A 27 -17.80 6.77 -15.72
CA LEU A 27 -17.11 7.03 -14.45
C LEU A 27 -17.65 6.18 -13.28
N PRO A 28 -18.97 6.02 -13.09
CA PRO A 28 -19.49 5.14 -12.03
C PRO A 28 -19.07 3.68 -12.19
N MET A 29 -19.04 3.18 -13.42
CA MET A 29 -18.56 1.82 -13.71
C MET A 29 -17.08 1.68 -13.38
N LEU A 30 -16.26 2.67 -13.74
CA LEU A 30 -14.83 2.69 -13.41
C LEU A 30 -14.63 2.68 -11.89
N VAL A 31 -15.35 3.52 -11.14
CA VAL A 31 -15.26 3.58 -9.67
C VAL A 31 -15.63 2.24 -9.05
N ALA A 32 -16.76 1.63 -9.45
CA ALA A 32 -17.17 0.32 -8.94
C ALA A 32 -16.12 -0.77 -9.23
N SER A 33 -15.57 -0.77 -10.44
CA SER A 33 -14.50 -1.70 -10.85
C SER A 33 -13.21 -1.50 -10.05
N ARG A 34 -12.87 -0.25 -9.73
CA ARG A 34 -11.74 0.10 -8.87
C ARG A 34 -11.93 -0.37 -7.42
N VAL A 35 -13.15 -0.34 -6.89
CA VAL A 35 -13.44 -0.91 -5.57
C VAL A 35 -13.16 -2.41 -5.57
N LEU A 36 -13.63 -3.14 -6.58
CA LEU A 36 -13.35 -4.57 -6.72
C LEU A 36 -11.85 -4.86 -6.85
N GLN A 37 -11.15 -4.10 -7.70
CA GLN A 37 -9.70 -4.18 -7.87
C GLN A 37 -8.96 -3.90 -6.56
N GLY A 38 -9.40 -2.88 -5.80
CA GLY A 38 -8.85 -2.50 -4.50
C GLY A 38 -8.99 -3.59 -3.44
N ILE A 39 -10.14 -4.28 -3.39
CA ILE A 39 -10.35 -5.42 -2.48
C ILE A 39 -9.32 -6.51 -2.75
N GLY A 40 -9.09 -6.87 -4.01
CA GLY A 40 -8.05 -7.84 -4.39
C GLY A 40 -6.66 -7.34 -4.00
N GLY A 41 -6.30 -6.14 -4.43
CA GLY A 41 -4.98 -5.53 -4.19
C GLY A 41 -4.61 -5.40 -2.72
N ALA A 42 -5.57 -5.03 -1.86
CA ALA A 42 -5.36 -4.88 -0.42
C ALA A 42 -4.96 -6.18 0.28
N MET A 43 -5.39 -7.34 -0.24
CA MET A 43 -5.10 -8.64 0.36
C MET A 43 -3.78 -9.25 -0.12
N MET A 44 -3.26 -8.87 -1.29
CA MET A 44 -2.08 -9.50 -1.90
C MET A 44 -0.83 -9.39 -1.03
N MET A 45 -0.45 -8.17 -0.65
CA MET A 45 0.78 -7.90 0.10
C MET A 45 0.78 -8.49 1.53
N PRO A 46 -0.27 -8.34 2.34
CA PRO A 46 -0.33 -8.94 3.67
C PRO A 46 -0.25 -10.46 3.63
N VAL A 47 -0.94 -11.11 2.69
CA VAL A 47 -0.94 -12.57 2.56
C VAL A 47 0.42 -13.09 2.08
N ALA A 48 1.05 -12.41 1.12
CA ALA A 48 2.41 -12.74 0.68
C ALA A 48 3.41 -12.65 1.84
N ARG A 49 3.38 -11.55 2.61
CA ARG A 49 4.24 -11.38 3.80
C ARG A 49 3.98 -12.45 4.86
N LEU A 50 2.71 -12.79 5.13
CA LEU A 50 2.36 -13.83 6.08
C LEU A 50 2.92 -15.19 5.67
N SER A 51 2.86 -15.52 4.38
CA SER A 51 3.43 -16.77 3.86
C SER A 51 4.94 -16.84 4.06
N VAL A 52 5.64 -15.75 3.82
CA VAL A 52 7.09 -15.66 4.05
C VAL A 52 7.44 -15.79 5.53
N LEU A 53 6.70 -15.09 6.41
CA LEU A 53 6.92 -15.17 7.86
C LEU A 53 6.69 -16.59 8.42
N ARG A 54 5.92 -17.43 7.72
CA ARG A 54 5.67 -18.83 8.10
C ARG A 54 6.59 -19.82 7.42
N ALA A 55 7.15 -19.49 6.26
CA ALA A 55 8.00 -20.35 5.46
C ALA A 55 9.46 -20.34 5.91
N TYR A 56 9.92 -19.22 6.48
CA TYR A 56 11.35 -19.02 6.79
C TYR A 56 11.59 -18.87 8.31
N PRO A 57 12.76 -19.36 8.81
CA PRO A 57 13.16 -19.17 10.20
C PRO A 57 13.46 -17.69 10.48
N ARG A 58 13.38 -17.29 11.76
CA ARG A 58 13.56 -15.88 12.18
C ARG A 58 14.91 -15.29 11.77
N THR A 59 15.94 -16.10 11.70
CA THR A 59 17.30 -15.69 11.32
C THR A 59 17.40 -15.22 9.86
N GLU A 60 16.57 -15.76 8.96
CA GLU A 60 16.59 -15.45 7.53
C GLU A 60 15.53 -14.41 7.13
N LEU A 61 14.55 -14.14 8.00
CA LEU A 61 13.42 -13.27 7.69
C LEU A 61 13.83 -11.89 7.19
N VAL A 62 14.86 -11.30 7.79
CA VAL A 62 15.33 -9.94 7.40
C VAL A 62 15.82 -9.94 5.97
N ALA A 63 16.63 -10.93 5.59
CA ALA A 63 17.18 -11.06 4.24
C ALA A 63 16.06 -11.31 3.21
N VAL A 64 15.14 -12.24 3.51
CA VAL A 64 14.05 -12.60 2.62
C VAL A 64 13.06 -11.43 2.47
N LEU A 65 12.69 -10.73 3.55
CA LEU A 65 11.80 -9.56 3.48
C LEU A 65 12.44 -8.40 2.72
N ASN A 66 13.76 -8.20 2.83
CA ASN A 66 14.47 -7.23 2.02
C ASN A 66 14.41 -7.59 0.54
N PHE A 67 14.68 -8.86 0.19
CA PHE A 67 14.62 -9.33 -1.20
C PHE A 67 13.23 -9.13 -1.82
N ILE A 68 12.16 -9.52 -1.12
CA ILE A 68 10.78 -9.34 -1.57
C ILE A 68 10.38 -7.85 -1.68
N SER A 69 11.04 -6.98 -0.94
CA SER A 69 10.77 -5.54 -1.01
C SER A 69 11.34 -4.88 -2.27
N ILE A 70 12.33 -5.48 -2.95
CA ILE A 70 12.99 -4.91 -4.13
C ILE A 70 11.99 -4.71 -5.30
N PRO A 71 11.18 -5.73 -5.71
CA PRO A 71 10.15 -5.53 -6.74
C PRO A 71 9.14 -4.44 -6.37
N GLY A 72 8.81 -4.30 -5.07
CA GLY A 72 7.93 -3.24 -4.59
C GLY A 72 8.48 -1.82 -4.77
N LEU A 73 9.80 -1.65 -4.93
CA LEU A 73 10.42 -0.37 -5.25
C LEU A 73 10.47 -0.09 -6.76
N VAL A 74 10.46 -1.12 -7.57
CA VAL A 74 10.45 -1.00 -9.04
C VAL A 74 9.10 -0.42 -9.52
N GLY A 75 8.00 -0.79 -8.87
CA GLY A 75 6.65 -0.34 -9.24
C GLY A 75 6.49 1.18 -9.31
N PRO A 76 6.80 1.95 -8.26
CA PRO A 76 6.70 3.41 -8.27
C PRO A 76 7.58 4.11 -9.31
N VAL A 77 8.60 3.42 -9.83
CA VAL A 77 9.51 3.94 -10.86
C VAL A 77 8.99 3.68 -12.25
N VAL A 78 8.74 2.40 -12.48
CA VAL A 78 8.30 1.90 -13.79
C VAL A 78 6.86 2.33 -14.05
N GLY A 79 6.04 2.47 -13.00
CA GLY A 79 4.64 2.85 -13.08
C GLY A 79 4.39 4.17 -13.82
N PRO A 80 4.94 5.31 -13.37
CA PRO A 80 4.77 6.60 -14.06
C PRO A 80 5.35 6.60 -15.47
N LEU A 81 6.49 5.92 -15.70
CA LEU A 81 7.12 5.82 -17.02
C LEU A 81 6.25 5.03 -17.99
N LEU A 82 5.83 3.82 -17.59
CA LEU A 82 4.94 2.98 -18.42
C LEU A 82 3.56 3.62 -18.56
N GLY A 83 3.03 4.21 -17.50
CA GLY A 83 1.75 4.90 -17.52
C GLY A 83 1.78 6.09 -18.48
N GLY A 84 2.81 6.93 -18.39
CA GLY A 84 3.01 8.06 -19.33
C GLY A 84 3.17 7.61 -20.77
N TRP A 85 3.94 6.54 -21.02
CA TRP A 85 4.10 5.97 -22.35
C TRP A 85 2.77 5.42 -22.92
N LEU A 86 2.04 4.63 -22.09
CA LEU A 86 0.76 4.05 -22.50
C LEU A 86 -0.30 5.12 -22.81
N VAL A 87 -0.38 6.18 -22.03
CA VAL A 87 -1.32 7.29 -22.26
C VAL A 87 -0.95 8.09 -23.49
N THR A 88 0.34 8.22 -23.79
CA THR A 88 0.81 8.99 -24.97
C THR A 88 0.63 8.23 -26.28
N TYR A 89 0.94 6.93 -26.30
CA TYR A 89 0.99 6.13 -27.54
C TYR A 89 -0.15 5.12 -27.69
N ALA A 90 -0.96 4.90 -26.64
CA ALA A 90 -2.09 3.99 -26.64
C ALA A 90 -3.30 4.66 -25.96
N THR A 91 -4.16 3.88 -25.31
CA THR A 91 -5.30 4.38 -24.53
C THR A 91 -5.10 4.07 -23.06
N TRP A 92 -5.71 4.87 -22.17
CA TRP A 92 -5.64 4.66 -20.72
C TRP A 92 -6.12 3.26 -20.25
N HIS A 93 -6.93 2.58 -21.05
CA HIS A 93 -7.42 1.21 -20.79
C HIS A 93 -6.26 0.20 -20.67
N TRP A 94 -5.16 0.43 -21.41
CA TRP A 94 -3.99 -0.45 -21.37
C TRP A 94 -3.29 -0.48 -20.02
N ILE A 95 -3.43 0.58 -19.20
CA ILE A 95 -2.91 0.61 -17.83
C ILE A 95 -3.53 -0.52 -16.99
N PHE A 96 -4.76 -0.91 -17.29
CA PHE A 96 -5.44 -2.01 -16.62
C PHE A 96 -5.18 -3.35 -17.28
N LEU A 97 -5.15 -3.40 -18.62
CA LEU A 97 -4.96 -4.64 -19.36
C LEU A 97 -3.61 -5.29 -19.08
N ILE A 98 -2.55 -4.51 -18.83
CA ILE A 98 -1.22 -5.03 -18.51
C ILE A 98 -1.20 -5.86 -17.21
N ASN A 99 -2.13 -5.62 -16.29
CA ASN A 99 -2.23 -6.37 -15.05
C ASN A 99 -2.73 -7.80 -15.26
N ILE A 100 -3.47 -8.06 -16.34
CA ILE A 100 -4.09 -9.36 -16.60
C ILE A 100 -3.03 -10.44 -16.85
N PRO A 101 -2.13 -10.33 -17.82
CA PRO A 101 -1.12 -11.35 -18.05
C PRO A 101 -0.18 -11.52 -16.86
N ILE A 102 0.21 -10.42 -16.21
CA ILE A 102 1.08 -10.46 -15.03
C ILE A 102 0.38 -11.20 -13.88
N GLY A 103 -0.89 -10.91 -13.65
CA GLY A 103 -1.66 -11.56 -12.59
C GLY A 103 -1.94 -13.04 -12.89
N LEU A 104 -2.20 -13.43 -14.15
CA LEU A 104 -2.35 -14.83 -14.53
C LEU A 104 -1.07 -15.64 -14.30
N ILE A 105 0.09 -15.09 -14.66
CA ILE A 105 1.39 -15.67 -14.34
C ILE A 105 1.56 -15.78 -12.83
N GLY A 106 1.18 -14.74 -12.08
CA GLY A 106 1.22 -14.75 -10.60
C GLY A 106 0.34 -15.84 -9.98
N ILE A 107 -0.87 -16.08 -10.51
CA ILE A 107 -1.76 -17.16 -10.07
C ILE A 107 -1.11 -18.52 -10.35
N LEU A 108 -0.58 -18.72 -11.55
CA LEU A 108 0.06 -19.96 -11.94
C LEU A 108 1.24 -20.29 -11.02
N TYR A 109 2.11 -19.31 -10.77
CA TYR A 109 3.22 -19.44 -9.84
C TYR A 109 2.77 -19.74 -8.41
N ALA A 110 1.78 -19.01 -7.91
CA ALA A 110 1.23 -19.23 -6.58
C ALA A 110 0.61 -20.62 -6.43
N TYR A 111 -0.07 -21.11 -7.46
CA TYR A 111 -0.66 -22.43 -7.46
C TYR A 111 0.37 -23.55 -7.32
N HIS A 112 1.49 -23.45 -8.02
CA HIS A 112 2.53 -24.48 -8.04
C HIS A 112 3.56 -24.37 -6.91
N ILE A 113 3.92 -23.14 -6.50
CA ILE A 113 5.09 -22.93 -5.62
C ILE A 113 4.70 -22.49 -4.22
N MET A 114 3.59 -21.74 -4.06
CA MET A 114 3.24 -21.14 -2.78
C MET A 114 2.75 -22.19 -1.78
N PRO A 115 3.37 -22.33 -0.59
CA PRO A 115 2.89 -23.23 0.45
C PRO A 115 1.54 -22.75 1.01
N ASP A 116 0.67 -23.70 1.35
CA ASP A 116 -0.66 -23.42 1.89
C ASP A 116 -0.68 -23.55 3.41
N PHE A 117 -0.40 -22.45 4.10
CA PHE A 117 -0.45 -22.42 5.56
C PHE A 117 -1.87 -22.15 6.04
N THR A 118 -2.42 -23.09 6.77
CA THR A 118 -3.71 -22.92 7.45
C THR A 118 -3.52 -22.53 8.92
N ALA A 119 -4.50 -21.87 9.50
CA ALA A 119 -4.55 -21.55 10.92
C ALA A 119 -5.92 -21.91 11.49
N PRO A 120 -6.00 -22.19 12.81
CA PRO A 120 -7.29 -22.39 13.47
C PRO A 120 -8.23 -21.22 13.20
N ARG A 121 -9.49 -21.53 12.92
CA ARG A 121 -10.51 -20.49 12.69
C ARG A 121 -10.72 -19.70 13.99
N ARG A 122 -10.61 -18.39 13.91
CA ARG A 122 -11.00 -17.49 15.00
C ARG A 122 -12.24 -16.71 14.56
N PRO A 123 -13.14 -16.36 15.47
CA PRO A 123 -14.27 -15.50 15.15
C PRO A 123 -13.72 -14.17 14.61
N PHE A 124 -14.26 -13.74 13.48
CA PHE A 124 -13.86 -12.49 12.86
C PHE A 124 -14.67 -11.32 13.47
N ASP A 125 -13.97 -10.29 13.85
CA ASP A 125 -14.58 -9.07 14.42
C ASP A 125 -15.17 -8.19 13.32
N TRP A 126 -16.36 -8.55 12.84
CA TRP A 126 -17.05 -7.78 11.80
C TRP A 126 -17.35 -6.34 12.21
N MET A 127 -17.75 -6.13 13.46
CA MET A 127 -18.06 -4.79 13.94
C MET A 127 -16.81 -3.92 14.00
N GLY A 128 -15.69 -4.46 14.52
CA GLY A 128 -14.42 -3.78 14.49
C GLY A 128 -13.92 -3.51 13.08
N PHE A 129 -14.13 -4.43 12.14
CA PHE A 129 -13.76 -4.26 10.73
C PHE A 129 -14.51 -3.08 10.09
N PHE A 130 -15.83 -3.00 10.26
CA PHE A 130 -16.60 -1.89 9.70
C PHE A 130 -16.30 -0.55 10.39
N LEU A 131 -16.21 -0.52 11.71
CA LEU A 131 -15.87 0.71 12.43
C LEU A 131 -14.49 1.26 12.02
N PHE A 132 -13.49 0.40 11.98
CA PHE A 132 -12.13 0.78 11.58
C PHE A 132 -12.05 1.13 10.10
N GLY A 133 -12.64 0.30 9.22
CA GLY A 133 -12.65 0.54 7.77
C GLY A 133 -13.36 1.84 7.40
N LEU A 134 -14.57 2.07 7.93
CA LEU A 134 -15.32 3.31 7.69
C LEU A 134 -14.58 4.53 8.26
N SER A 135 -13.90 4.40 9.41
CA SER A 135 -13.10 5.50 9.96
C SER A 135 -12.00 5.93 9.00
N LEU A 136 -11.28 4.97 8.40
CA LEU A 136 -10.22 5.24 7.43
C LEU A 136 -10.78 5.84 6.13
N VAL A 137 -11.88 5.30 5.62
CA VAL A 137 -12.53 5.82 4.40
C VAL A 137 -13.00 7.25 4.64
N SER A 138 -13.75 7.51 5.72
CA SER A 138 -14.24 8.85 6.03
C SER A 138 -13.11 9.86 6.22
N PHE A 139 -12.05 9.46 6.95
CA PHE A 139 -10.89 10.33 7.18
C PHE A 139 -10.12 10.64 5.90
N SER A 140 -9.85 9.62 5.07
CA SER A 140 -9.15 9.79 3.79
C SER A 140 -9.97 10.65 2.82
N SER A 141 -11.27 10.36 2.67
CA SER A 141 -12.15 11.16 1.81
C SER A 141 -12.30 12.60 2.31
N GLY A 142 -12.31 12.80 3.63
CA GLY A 142 -12.34 14.14 4.21
C GLY A 142 -11.09 14.96 3.88
N LEU A 143 -9.90 14.34 3.90
CA LEU A 143 -8.65 15.00 3.48
C LEU A 143 -8.63 15.30 1.98
N GLU A 144 -9.12 14.38 1.15
CA GLU A 144 -9.17 14.53 -0.30
C GLU A 144 -10.10 15.68 -0.70
N VAL A 145 -11.35 15.67 -0.21
CA VAL A 145 -12.32 16.75 -0.48
C VAL A 145 -11.85 18.10 0.04
N PHE A 146 -11.13 18.12 1.18
CA PHE A 146 -10.51 19.34 1.71
C PHE A 146 -9.42 19.91 0.79
N GLY A 147 -8.61 19.03 0.18
CA GLY A 147 -7.55 19.40 -0.75
C GLY A 147 -8.10 19.94 -2.08
N ASP A 148 -9.07 19.27 -2.65
CA ASP A 148 -9.61 19.59 -3.99
C ASP A 148 -10.66 20.69 -3.97
N ARG A 149 -11.15 21.11 -2.80
CA ARG A 149 -12.24 22.08 -2.61
C ARG A 149 -13.49 21.74 -3.42
N VAL A 150 -13.76 20.44 -3.58
CA VAL A 150 -14.93 19.94 -4.32
C VAL A 150 -16.09 19.71 -3.35
N GLY A 151 -17.25 20.26 -3.67
CA GLY A 151 -18.46 20.09 -2.87
C GLY A 151 -18.70 21.21 -1.84
N PRO A 152 -19.70 21.07 -0.98
CA PRO A 152 -20.06 22.07 0.00
C PRO A 152 -19.01 22.15 1.14
N ASP A 153 -18.75 23.35 1.66
CA ASP A 153 -17.71 23.62 2.67
C ASP A 153 -17.85 22.82 3.97
N PHE A 154 -19.05 22.34 4.28
CA PHE A 154 -19.30 21.51 5.47
C PHE A 154 -18.90 20.04 5.30
N LEU A 155 -18.70 19.57 4.07
CA LEU A 155 -18.44 18.15 3.78
C LEU A 155 -17.07 17.67 4.34
N PRO A 156 -15.94 18.37 4.10
CA PRO A 156 -14.65 17.97 4.66
C PRO A 156 -14.65 17.84 6.18
N PRO A 157 -15.09 18.86 6.97
CA PRO A 157 -15.08 18.73 8.42
C PRO A 157 -16.03 17.64 8.93
N VAL A 158 -17.17 17.40 8.30
CA VAL A 158 -18.07 16.30 8.66
C VAL A 158 -17.39 14.95 8.45
N LEU A 159 -16.73 14.75 7.32
CA LEU A 159 -16.01 13.51 7.03
C LEU A 159 -14.83 13.29 7.99
N LEU A 160 -14.05 14.31 8.29
CA LEU A 160 -12.92 14.22 9.23
C LEU A 160 -13.40 13.92 10.66
N ILE A 161 -14.41 14.63 11.14
CA ILE A 161 -14.98 14.43 12.48
C ILE A 161 -15.61 13.03 12.59
N SER A 162 -16.39 12.61 11.58
CA SER A 162 -16.96 11.26 11.56
C SER A 162 -15.90 10.17 11.54
N GLY A 163 -14.81 10.35 10.78
CA GLY A 163 -13.68 9.44 10.76
C GLY A 163 -13.02 9.30 12.14
N ILE A 164 -12.78 10.43 12.83
CA ILE A 164 -12.21 10.44 14.19
C ILE A 164 -13.20 9.80 15.19
N ALA A 165 -14.48 10.12 15.10
CA ALA A 165 -15.51 9.55 15.97
C ALA A 165 -15.62 8.03 15.83
N LEU A 166 -15.63 7.52 14.58
CA LEU A 166 -15.64 6.10 14.26
C LEU A 166 -14.39 5.40 14.79
N LEU A 167 -13.21 6.04 14.69
CA LEU A 167 -11.99 5.52 15.28
C LEU A 167 -12.07 5.43 16.81
N GLY A 168 -12.64 6.45 17.45
CA GLY A 168 -12.91 6.44 18.89
C GLY A 168 -13.85 5.30 19.31
N LEU A 169 -14.92 5.09 18.55
CA LEU A 169 -15.85 3.98 18.75
C LEU A 169 -15.15 2.62 18.54
N TYR A 170 -14.29 2.51 17.53
CA TYR A 170 -13.48 1.31 17.32
C TYR A 170 -12.55 1.03 18.50
N ILE A 171 -11.84 2.03 19.01
CA ILE A 171 -10.95 1.88 20.17
C ILE A 171 -11.74 1.42 21.41
N ARG A 172 -12.94 1.98 21.63
CA ARG A 172 -13.83 1.55 22.72
C ARG A 172 -14.28 0.10 22.54
N HIS A 173 -14.68 -0.29 21.32
CA HIS A 173 -15.05 -1.65 20.96
C HIS A 173 -13.88 -2.63 21.20
N ALA A 174 -12.70 -2.31 20.65
CA ALA A 174 -11.50 -3.14 20.72
C ALA A 174 -11.00 -3.36 22.17
N ARG A 175 -11.27 -2.43 23.09
CA ARG A 175 -10.94 -2.59 24.51
C ARG A 175 -11.83 -3.61 25.24
N ARG A 176 -13.03 -3.87 24.71
CA ARG A 176 -14.05 -4.74 25.33
C ARG A 176 -14.19 -6.08 24.63
N HIS A 177 -13.80 -6.16 23.36
CA HIS A 177 -13.96 -7.37 22.57
C HIS A 177 -12.83 -8.37 22.84
N PRO A 178 -13.11 -9.67 23.05
CA PRO A 178 -12.10 -10.68 23.40
C PRO A 178 -11.11 -10.96 22.27
N SER A 179 -11.51 -10.78 21.01
CA SER A 179 -10.69 -11.00 19.80
C SER A 179 -10.83 -9.79 18.85
N PRO A 180 -10.33 -8.59 19.22
CA PRO A 180 -10.47 -7.41 18.37
C PRO A 180 -9.60 -7.55 17.11
N LEU A 181 -9.98 -6.84 16.03
CA LEU A 181 -9.24 -6.80 14.78
C LEU A 181 -7.77 -6.41 15.00
N ILE A 182 -7.54 -5.37 15.80
CA ILE A 182 -6.20 -4.95 16.22
C ILE A 182 -6.11 -5.03 17.74
N ARG A 183 -5.18 -5.85 18.25
CA ARG A 183 -4.93 -5.95 19.69
C ARG A 183 -4.21 -4.70 20.19
N LEU A 184 -4.93 -3.82 20.89
CA LEU A 184 -4.38 -2.58 21.42
C LEU A 184 -3.24 -2.81 22.44
N SER A 185 -3.19 -4.00 23.06
CA SER A 185 -2.10 -4.36 23.99
C SER A 185 -0.70 -4.34 23.35
N VAL A 186 -0.60 -4.52 22.03
CA VAL A 186 0.69 -4.47 21.31
C VAL A 186 1.31 -3.07 21.40
N PHE A 187 0.50 -2.01 21.46
CA PHE A 187 0.95 -0.63 21.62
C PHE A 187 1.55 -0.32 23.02
N ARG A 188 1.34 -1.20 24.01
CA ARG A 188 2.02 -1.10 25.30
C ARG A 188 3.51 -1.41 25.22
N THR A 189 3.95 -2.15 24.22
CA THR A 189 5.36 -2.46 23.98
C THR A 189 6.03 -1.22 23.40
N ARG A 190 6.95 -0.61 24.15
CA ARG A 190 7.62 0.66 23.77
C ARG A 190 8.27 0.60 22.39
N THR A 191 8.98 -0.50 22.07
CA THR A 191 9.63 -0.70 20.78
C THR A 191 8.63 -0.68 19.62
N PHE A 192 7.46 -1.29 19.81
CA PHE A 192 6.40 -1.32 18.81
C PHE A 192 5.77 0.06 18.60
N SER A 193 5.43 0.77 19.69
CA SER A 193 4.83 2.10 19.61
C SER A 193 5.75 3.13 18.97
N VAL A 194 7.04 3.13 19.37
CA VAL A 194 8.04 4.02 18.77
C VAL A 194 8.27 3.67 17.30
N GLY A 195 8.34 2.36 16.96
CA GLY A 195 8.50 1.90 15.59
C GLY A 195 7.31 2.29 14.69
N ILE A 196 6.07 2.15 15.16
CA ILE A 196 4.89 2.59 14.40
C ILE A 196 4.83 4.12 14.29
N GLY A 197 5.06 4.84 15.37
CA GLY A 197 5.08 6.31 15.35
C GLY A 197 6.12 6.85 14.36
N GLY A 198 7.36 6.34 14.41
CA GLY A 198 8.40 6.69 13.46
C GLY A 198 8.06 6.33 12.01
N ASN A 199 7.41 5.16 11.79
CA ASN A 199 6.97 4.76 10.46
C ASN A 199 5.88 5.70 9.91
N ILE A 200 4.91 6.12 10.74
CA ILE A 200 3.87 7.06 10.32
C ILE A 200 4.50 8.40 9.90
N VAL A 201 5.36 8.99 10.75
CA VAL A 201 6.04 10.26 10.44
C VAL A 201 6.88 10.16 9.18
N SER A 202 7.69 9.09 9.05
CA SER A 202 8.50 8.84 7.85
C SER A 202 7.65 8.69 6.60
N ARG A 203 6.51 8.00 6.67
CA ARG A 203 5.62 7.82 5.52
C ARG A 203 4.87 9.09 5.15
N LEU A 204 4.53 9.95 6.10
CA LEU A 204 3.97 11.26 5.80
C LEU A 204 4.96 12.14 5.04
N GLY A 205 6.25 12.13 5.43
CA GLY A 205 7.29 12.90 4.73
C GLY A 205 7.64 12.34 3.35
N THR A 206 7.86 11.03 3.24
CA THR A 206 8.34 10.42 1.98
C THR A 206 7.21 9.95 1.05
N GLY A 207 6.01 9.68 1.59
CA GLY A 207 4.88 9.15 0.83
C GLY A 207 4.23 10.13 -0.13
N CYS A 208 4.38 11.44 0.13
CA CYS A 208 3.84 12.48 -0.76
C CYS A 208 4.69 12.68 -2.03
N VAL A 209 5.99 12.40 -1.97
CA VAL A 209 6.94 12.68 -3.08
C VAL A 209 6.52 12.02 -4.39
N PRO A 210 6.16 10.73 -4.45
CA PRO A 210 5.75 10.08 -5.70
C PRO A 210 4.50 10.68 -6.34
N PHE A 211 3.67 11.39 -5.58
CA PHE A 211 2.48 12.07 -6.07
C PHE A 211 2.76 13.54 -6.40
N LEU A 212 3.36 14.27 -5.47
CA LEU A 212 3.57 15.72 -5.63
C LEU A 212 4.60 16.07 -6.71
N MET A 213 5.66 15.28 -6.87
CA MET A 213 6.68 15.54 -7.87
C MET A 213 6.15 15.45 -9.31
N PRO A 214 5.48 14.38 -9.75
CA PRO A 214 4.87 14.35 -11.08
C PRO A 214 3.84 15.45 -11.29
N LEU A 215 3.05 15.79 -10.26
CA LEU A 215 2.05 16.85 -10.33
C LEU A 215 2.72 18.22 -10.53
N MET A 216 3.77 18.54 -9.76
CA MET A 216 4.55 19.76 -9.90
C MET A 216 5.19 19.85 -11.30
N LEU A 217 5.76 18.75 -11.79
CA LEU A 217 6.39 18.72 -13.11
C LEU A 217 5.38 18.91 -14.24
N GLN A 218 4.21 18.25 -14.17
CA GLN A 218 3.21 18.31 -15.23
C GLN A 218 2.35 19.58 -15.15
N VAL A 219 1.82 19.91 -13.97
CA VAL A 219 0.89 21.04 -13.81
C VAL A 219 1.62 22.34 -13.55
N GLY A 220 2.69 22.30 -12.72
CA GLY A 220 3.44 23.50 -12.35
C GLY A 220 4.41 23.95 -13.43
N LEU A 221 5.13 23.02 -14.04
CA LEU A 221 6.20 23.31 -15.02
C LEU A 221 5.83 22.97 -16.47
N GLY A 222 4.66 22.36 -16.73
CA GLY A 222 4.16 22.05 -18.06
C GLY A 222 4.90 20.92 -18.79
N TYR A 223 5.68 20.10 -18.10
CA TYR A 223 6.39 18.99 -18.73
C TYR A 223 5.42 17.87 -19.18
N PRO A 224 5.67 17.24 -20.35
CA PRO A 224 4.91 16.06 -20.77
C PRO A 224 4.97 14.93 -19.74
N ALA A 225 3.91 14.13 -19.63
CA ALA A 225 3.82 13.01 -18.68
C ALA A 225 4.99 12.02 -18.76
N LEU A 226 5.49 11.75 -19.97
CA LEU A 226 6.66 10.91 -20.20
C LEU A 226 7.93 11.48 -19.56
N VAL A 227 8.17 12.78 -19.74
CA VAL A 227 9.34 13.48 -19.18
C VAL A 227 9.25 13.54 -17.66
N ALA A 228 8.08 13.89 -17.12
CA ALA A 228 7.84 13.89 -15.68
C ALA A 228 8.07 12.49 -15.06
N GLY A 229 7.61 11.41 -15.74
CA GLY A 229 7.88 10.04 -15.32
C GLY A 229 9.37 9.69 -15.35
N ALA A 230 10.09 10.07 -16.41
CA ALA A 230 11.53 9.84 -16.51
C ALA A 230 12.33 10.57 -15.43
N MET A 231 11.92 11.79 -15.06
CA MET A 231 12.54 12.55 -13.97
C MET A 231 12.38 11.93 -12.58
N MET A 232 11.45 10.96 -12.43
CA MET A 232 11.31 10.18 -11.19
C MET A 232 12.29 9.00 -11.10
N ALA A 233 12.92 8.61 -12.21
CA ALA A 233 13.84 7.46 -12.24
C ALA A 233 15.01 7.57 -11.23
N PRO A 234 15.67 8.73 -11.03
CA PRO A 234 16.75 8.85 -10.05
C PRO A 234 16.33 8.54 -8.61
N THR A 235 15.12 8.93 -8.20
CA THR A 235 14.61 8.66 -6.83
C THR A 235 14.48 7.17 -6.57
N ALA A 236 14.16 6.44 -7.58
CA ALA A 236 14.01 5.02 -7.55
C ALA A 236 15.32 4.26 -7.57
N ILE A 237 16.25 4.67 -8.44
CA ILE A 237 17.61 4.13 -8.45
C ILE A 237 18.25 4.37 -7.08
N GLY A 238 18.09 5.58 -6.52
CA GLY A 238 18.51 5.90 -5.16
C GLY A 238 17.91 4.99 -4.10
N SER A 239 16.61 4.71 -4.18
CA SER A 239 15.91 3.84 -3.23
C SER A 239 16.37 2.39 -3.30
N ILE A 240 16.59 1.85 -4.50
CA ILE A 240 17.13 0.49 -4.70
C ILE A 240 18.57 0.41 -4.18
N THR A 241 19.39 1.39 -4.53
CA THR A 241 20.78 1.47 -4.08
C THR A 241 20.86 1.57 -2.56
N ALA A 242 20.08 2.47 -1.94
CA ALA A 242 20.03 2.61 -0.49
C ALA A 242 19.64 1.30 0.20
N LYS A 243 18.65 0.56 -0.31
CA LYS A 243 18.26 -0.74 0.25
C LYS A 243 19.34 -1.81 0.12
N THR A 244 20.03 -1.85 -1.00
CA THR A 244 21.12 -2.81 -1.22
C THR A 244 22.26 -2.59 -0.22
N PHE A 245 22.57 -1.34 0.10
CA PHE A 245 23.63 -1.00 1.06
C PHE A 245 23.15 -0.92 2.51
N ALA A 246 21.85 -0.83 2.77
CA ALA A 246 21.29 -0.65 4.10
C ALA A 246 21.78 -1.69 5.11
N MET A 247 21.82 -2.97 4.73
CA MET A 247 22.31 -4.04 5.63
C MET A 247 23.79 -3.90 5.94
N LYS A 248 24.60 -3.51 4.97
CA LYS A 248 26.04 -3.29 5.19
C LYS A 248 26.29 -2.11 6.13
N ILE A 249 25.53 -1.04 5.96
CA ILE A 249 25.59 0.17 6.78
C ILE A 249 25.12 -0.14 8.21
N LEU A 250 23.98 -0.83 8.36
CA LEU A 250 23.43 -1.22 9.65
C LEU A 250 24.39 -2.15 10.43
N ASN A 251 25.01 -3.09 9.75
CA ASN A 251 25.98 -4.00 10.38
C ASN A 251 27.28 -3.30 10.79
N ARG A 252 27.68 -2.24 10.07
CA ARG A 252 28.91 -1.49 10.34
C ARG A 252 28.75 -0.41 11.41
N PHE A 253 27.65 0.35 11.37
CA PHE A 253 27.44 1.53 12.22
C PHE A 253 26.37 1.31 13.30
N GLY A 254 25.62 0.20 13.24
CA GLY A 254 24.52 -0.08 14.15
C GLY A 254 23.27 0.72 13.86
N TYR A 255 22.13 0.29 14.45
CA TYR A 255 20.83 0.88 14.19
C TYR A 255 20.72 2.36 14.61
N ARG A 256 21.27 2.72 15.77
CA ARG A 256 21.14 4.07 16.33
C ARG A 256 21.82 5.12 15.45
N VAL A 257 23.07 4.90 15.09
CA VAL A 257 23.85 5.85 14.28
C VAL A 257 23.28 5.96 12.88
N THR A 258 22.91 4.83 12.28
CA THR A 258 22.33 4.81 10.92
C THR A 258 21.00 5.56 10.87
N LEU A 259 20.09 5.29 11.82
CA LEU A 259 18.77 5.96 11.83
C LEU A 259 18.90 7.47 12.09
N THR A 260 19.69 7.89 13.08
CA THR A 260 19.91 9.33 13.33
C THR A 260 20.59 10.02 12.14
N GLY A 261 21.61 9.39 11.54
CA GLY A 261 22.30 9.96 10.38
C GLY A 261 21.39 10.13 9.18
N VAL A 262 20.58 9.10 8.84
CA VAL A 262 19.60 9.19 7.74
C VAL A 262 18.54 10.25 8.03
N THR A 263 18.03 10.34 9.25
CA THR A 263 17.03 11.37 9.61
C THR A 263 17.59 12.77 9.46
N VAL A 264 18.83 13.02 9.90
CA VAL A 264 19.52 14.32 9.73
C VAL A 264 19.79 14.65 8.26
N CYS A 265 20.07 13.65 7.41
CA CYS A 265 20.30 13.88 5.98
C CYS A 265 19.00 14.16 5.19
N ILE A 266 17.82 13.78 5.72
CA ILE A 266 16.52 13.99 5.07
C ILE A 266 15.88 15.32 5.51
N GLY A 267 16.15 15.78 6.73
CA GLY A 267 15.63 17.04 7.29
C GLY A 267 16.60 18.17 7.15
#